data_95c280f6a2dcf028b3adb4065caf1a9e
#
_entry.id   95c280f6a2dcf028b3adb4065caf1a9e
#
_cell.length_a   1.000
_cell.length_b   1.000
_cell.length_c   1.000
_cell.angle_alpha   90.00
_cell.angle_beta   90.00
_cell.angle_gamma   90.00
#
_symmetry.space_group_name_H-M   'P 1'
#
loop_
_entity.id
_entity.type
_entity.pdbx_description
1 polymer ?
#
loop_
_entity_poly.entity_id
_entity_poly.type
_entity_poly.pdbx_seq_one_letter_code
_entity_poly.pdbx_strand_id
1 'polypeptide(L)'
;MGKFTDKYHLNKSQSLFLAKKGQIKNIYCGMKMENRAVTLDQTRAILNGVNVPNVQLDDIQAILNMRDAWKFLLNTVSETITFEYWCKLNEYIARNEALEWGKLRTGNVGISGTDYVPPIPEKEQVITTLEDIVSDKG
;
A
#
# COMPACT_ATOMS: atom_id res chain seq x y z
N MET A 1 21.62 -11.26 17.52
CA MET A 1 20.78 -11.93 16.50
C MET A 1 21.66 -12.45 15.38
N GLY A 2 21.53 -13.74 15.05
CA GLY A 2 22.23 -14.31 13.91
C GLY A 2 21.79 -13.63 12.61
N LYS A 3 22.75 -13.29 11.74
CA LYS A 3 22.44 -12.82 10.38
C LYS A 3 21.81 -13.99 9.62
N PHE A 4 20.55 -13.84 9.23
CA PHE A 4 19.94 -14.77 8.29
C PHE A 4 20.55 -14.53 6.91
N THR A 5 20.99 -15.61 6.27
CA THR A 5 21.49 -15.54 4.89
C THR A 5 20.30 -15.70 3.95
N ASP A 6 20.17 -14.81 3.00
CA ASP A 6 19.13 -14.92 1.98
C ASP A 6 19.28 -16.23 1.21
N LYS A 7 18.20 -16.98 1.10
CA LYS A 7 18.17 -18.24 0.35
C LYS A 7 18.31 -18.02 -1.15
N TYR A 8 17.81 -16.87 -1.63
CA TYR A 8 17.81 -16.52 -3.04
C TYR A 8 18.44 -15.16 -3.24
N HIS A 9 19.28 -15.03 -4.26
CA HIS A 9 19.93 -13.78 -4.64
C HIS A 9 19.36 -13.31 -5.98
N LEU A 10 18.27 -12.56 -5.90
CA LEU A 10 17.63 -11.99 -7.08
C LEU A 10 18.26 -10.64 -7.44
N ASN A 11 18.57 -10.44 -8.71
CA ASN A 11 18.91 -9.11 -9.20
C ASN A 11 17.64 -8.23 -9.34
N LYS A 12 17.85 -6.95 -9.59
CA LYS A 12 16.74 -5.97 -9.69
C LYS A 12 15.72 -6.36 -10.77
N SER A 13 16.16 -6.81 -11.93
CA SER A 13 15.26 -7.20 -13.03
C SER A 13 14.42 -8.43 -12.66
N GLN A 14 15.02 -9.41 -12.01
CA GLN A 14 14.32 -10.61 -11.52
C GLN A 14 13.29 -10.25 -10.45
N SER A 15 13.65 -9.38 -9.50
CA SER A 15 12.74 -8.92 -8.45
C SER A 15 11.55 -8.17 -9.03
N LEU A 16 11.76 -7.27 -9.98
CA LEU A 16 10.69 -6.53 -10.67
C LEU A 16 9.78 -7.46 -11.47
N PHE A 17 10.36 -8.43 -12.17
CA PHE A 17 9.59 -9.42 -12.91
C PHE A 17 8.65 -10.22 -11.99
N LEU A 18 9.17 -10.71 -10.86
CA LEU A 18 8.38 -11.48 -9.91
C LEU A 18 7.28 -10.61 -9.25
N ALA A 19 7.59 -9.35 -8.92
CA ALA A 19 6.63 -8.42 -8.37
C ALA A 19 5.47 -8.16 -9.35
N LYS A 20 5.76 -7.95 -10.63
CA LYS A 20 4.75 -7.79 -11.68
C LYS A 20 3.92 -9.05 -11.87
N LYS A 21 4.57 -10.21 -11.89
CA LYS A 21 3.89 -11.51 -12.03
C LYS A 21 2.94 -11.81 -10.87
N GLY A 22 3.34 -11.43 -9.66
CA GLY A 22 2.55 -11.65 -8.44
C GLY A 22 1.51 -10.57 -8.13
N GLN A 23 1.39 -9.52 -8.94
CA GLN A 23 0.62 -8.32 -8.62
C GLN A 23 -0.85 -8.60 -8.29
N ILE A 24 -1.53 -9.42 -9.09
CA ILE A 24 -2.96 -9.74 -8.87
C ILE A 24 -3.15 -10.41 -7.50
N LYS A 25 -2.30 -11.38 -7.18
CA LYS A 25 -2.34 -12.06 -5.89
C LYS A 25 -2.03 -11.12 -4.73
N ASN A 26 -1.05 -10.25 -4.88
CA ASN A 26 -0.67 -9.27 -3.86
C ASN A 26 -1.80 -8.27 -3.59
N ILE A 27 -2.46 -7.78 -4.63
CA ILE A 27 -3.64 -6.90 -4.49
C ILE A 27 -4.77 -7.65 -3.78
N TYR A 28 -5.08 -8.87 -4.20
CA TYR A 28 -6.09 -9.70 -3.53
C TYR A 28 -5.78 -9.91 -2.04
N CYS A 29 -4.53 -10.24 -1.70
CA CYS A 29 -4.12 -10.38 -0.29
C CYS A 29 -4.29 -9.09 0.49
N GLY A 30 -3.96 -7.95 -0.10
CA GLY A 30 -4.20 -6.63 0.50
C GLY A 30 -5.68 -6.38 0.78
N MET A 31 -6.55 -6.71 -0.17
CA MET A 31 -8.00 -6.61 0.02
C MET A 31 -8.50 -7.49 1.17
N LYS A 32 -7.94 -8.70 1.30
CA LYS A 32 -8.28 -9.60 2.42
C LYS A 32 -7.80 -9.08 3.77
N MET A 33 -6.65 -8.45 3.83
CA MET A 33 -6.15 -7.82 5.05
C MET A 33 -7.07 -6.68 5.53
N GLU A 34 -7.75 -6.01 4.61
CA GLU A 34 -8.74 -4.97 4.88
C GLU A 34 -10.16 -5.53 5.07
N ASN A 35 -10.32 -6.84 5.23
CA ASN A 35 -11.61 -7.53 5.39
C ASN A 35 -12.61 -7.27 4.25
N ARG A 36 -12.14 -7.03 3.05
CA ARG A 36 -13.00 -6.81 1.89
C ARG A 36 -13.51 -8.12 1.29
N ALA A 37 -14.77 -8.13 0.90
CA ALA A 37 -15.47 -9.35 0.46
C ALA A 37 -15.30 -9.59 -1.05
N VAL A 38 -14.07 -9.69 -1.53
CA VAL A 38 -13.76 -10.01 -2.93
C VAL A 38 -13.00 -11.33 -3.02
N THR A 39 -13.25 -12.08 -4.09
CA THR A 39 -12.50 -13.29 -4.42
C THR A 39 -11.28 -12.97 -5.30
N LEU A 40 -10.37 -13.93 -5.42
CA LEU A 40 -9.22 -13.80 -6.33
C LEU A 40 -9.68 -13.65 -7.79
N ASP A 41 -10.69 -14.40 -8.20
CA ASP A 41 -11.21 -14.35 -9.57
C ASP A 41 -11.91 -13.03 -9.87
N GLN A 42 -12.67 -12.49 -8.91
CA GLN A 42 -13.27 -11.16 -9.02
C GLN A 42 -12.18 -10.08 -9.11
N THR A 43 -11.15 -10.15 -8.28
CA THR A 43 -10.00 -9.22 -8.32
C THR A 43 -9.30 -9.28 -9.68
N ARG A 44 -9.04 -10.48 -10.20
CA ARG A 44 -8.45 -10.68 -11.53
C ARG A 44 -9.31 -10.09 -12.63
N ALA A 45 -10.61 -10.35 -12.61
CA ALA A 45 -11.54 -9.84 -13.61
C ALA A 45 -11.59 -8.30 -13.62
N ILE A 46 -11.67 -7.67 -12.45
CA ILE A 46 -11.67 -6.21 -12.31
C ILE A 46 -10.36 -5.62 -12.86
N LEU A 47 -9.21 -6.20 -12.52
CA LEU A 47 -7.91 -5.74 -13.00
C LEU A 47 -7.72 -5.94 -14.51
N ASN A 48 -8.44 -6.89 -15.11
CA ASN A 48 -8.48 -7.11 -16.55
C ASN A 48 -9.55 -6.26 -17.27
N GLY A 49 -10.23 -5.37 -16.56
CA GLY A 49 -11.24 -4.48 -17.13
C GLY A 49 -12.59 -5.14 -17.39
N VAL A 50 -12.83 -6.32 -16.81
CA VAL A 50 -14.11 -7.03 -16.93
C VAL A 50 -15.09 -6.51 -15.89
N ASN A 51 -16.32 -6.25 -16.29
CA ASN A 51 -17.39 -5.88 -15.38
C ASN A 51 -17.81 -7.09 -14.55
N VAL A 52 -17.75 -6.94 -13.22
CA VAL A 52 -18.05 -8.02 -12.28
C VAL A 52 -19.33 -7.68 -11.51
N PRO A 53 -20.41 -8.46 -11.64
CA PRO A 53 -21.60 -8.26 -10.85
C PRO A 53 -21.38 -8.62 -9.38
N ASN A 54 -22.18 -8.04 -8.51
CA ASN A 54 -22.20 -8.34 -7.06
C ASN A 54 -20.91 -7.98 -6.30
N VAL A 55 -20.11 -7.05 -6.82
CA VAL A 55 -18.98 -6.43 -6.11
C VAL A 55 -19.35 -5.00 -5.76
N GLN A 56 -19.11 -4.60 -4.51
CA GLN A 56 -19.35 -3.23 -4.05
C GLN A 56 -18.45 -2.24 -4.81
N LEU A 57 -18.99 -1.07 -5.13
CA LEU A 57 -18.21 -0.02 -5.81
C LEU A 57 -16.96 0.39 -5.02
N ASP A 58 -17.06 0.43 -3.70
CA ASP A 58 -15.92 0.74 -2.84
C ASP A 58 -14.81 -0.32 -2.94
N ASP A 59 -15.18 -1.58 -3.09
CA ASP A 59 -14.21 -2.66 -3.29
C ASP A 59 -13.55 -2.57 -4.67
N ILE A 60 -14.30 -2.21 -5.70
CA ILE A 60 -13.75 -1.93 -7.03
C ILE A 60 -12.78 -0.76 -6.97
N GLN A 61 -13.16 0.33 -6.31
CA GLN A 61 -12.30 1.52 -6.13
C GLN A 61 -11.00 1.15 -5.41
N ALA A 62 -11.08 0.38 -4.33
CA ALA A 62 -9.91 -0.07 -3.59
C ALA A 62 -8.96 -0.92 -4.45
N ILE A 63 -9.48 -1.84 -5.24
CA ILE A 63 -8.68 -2.67 -6.16
C ILE A 63 -7.95 -1.80 -7.19
N LEU A 64 -8.65 -0.83 -7.78
CA LEU A 64 -8.06 0.07 -8.77
C LEU A 64 -7.02 1.00 -8.14
N ASN A 65 -7.27 1.47 -6.93
CA ASN A 65 -6.29 2.25 -6.17
C ASN A 65 -5.01 1.44 -5.89
N MET A 66 -5.15 0.21 -5.45
CA MET A 66 -4.00 -0.70 -5.23
C MET A 66 -3.24 -0.98 -6.52
N ARG A 67 -3.92 -1.16 -7.65
CA ARG A 67 -3.28 -1.30 -8.96
C ARG A 67 -2.42 -0.07 -9.28
N ASP A 68 -2.96 1.12 -9.11
CA ASP A 68 -2.26 2.37 -9.42
C ASP A 68 -1.08 2.62 -8.46
N ALA A 69 -1.25 2.29 -7.17
CA ALA A 69 -0.18 2.34 -6.18
C ALA A 69 0.97 1.37 -6.53
N TRP A 70 0.67 0.14 -6.91
CA TRP A 70 1.67 -0.82 -7.36
C TRP A 70 2.39 -0.37 -8.62
N LYS A 71 1.66 0.20 -9.57
CA LYS A 71 2.26 0.76 -10.80
C LYS A 71 3.23 1.90 -10.47
N PHE A 72 2.84 2.81 -9.60
CA PHE A 72 3.71 3.88 -9.11
C PHE A 72 4.96 3.31 -8.44
N LEU A 73 4.78 2.39 -7.47
CA LEU A 73 5.88 1.76 -6.73
C LEU A 73 6.90 1.09 -7.66
N LEU A 74 6.43 0.26 -8.59
CA LEU A 74 7.30 -0.48 -9.50
C LEU A 74 8.05 0.43 -10.49
N ASN A 75 7.48 1.57 -10.85
CA ASN A 75 8.12 2.55 -11.71
C ASN A 75 9.14 3.44 -10.96
N THR A 76 9.01 3.54 -9.64
CA THR A 76 9.84 4.42 -8.80
C THR A 76 10.70 3.66 -7.78
N VAL A 77 10.89 2.38 -7.98
CA VAL A 77 11.62 1.48 -7.05
C VAL A 77 13.07 1.91 -6.78
N SER A 78 13.67 2.74 -7.66
CA SER A 78 15.02 3.26 -7.50
C SER A 78 15.07 4.63 -6.80
N GLU A 79 13.93 5.23 -6.53
CA GLU A 79 13.88 6.53 -5.86
C GLU A 79 14.05 6.36 -4.35
N THR A 80 14.58 7.41 -3.72
CA THR A 80 14.71 7.46 -2.27
C THR A 80 13.33 7.60 -1.64
N ILE A 81 13.06 6.84 -0.58
CA ILE A 81 11.84 6.97 0.20
C ILE A 81 11.93 8.23 1.05
N THR A 82 11.17 9.24 0.67
CA THR A 82 11.02 10.51 1.37
C THR A 82 9.62 10.66 1.95
N PHE A 83 9.40 11.68 2.75
CA PHE A 83 8.06 12.02 3.23
C PHE A 83 7.10 12.30 2.06
N GLU A 84 7.54 13.04 1.05
CA GLU A 84 6.75 13.34 -0.15
C GLU A 84 6.44 12.07 -0.96
N TYR A 85 7.39 11.16 -1.09
CA TYR A 85 7.17 9.86 -1.73
C TYR A 85 6.10 9.05 -0.99
N TRP A 86 6.17 9.02 0.34
CA TRP A 86 5.18 8.32 1.17
C TRP A 86 3.80 8.93 1.06
N CYS A 87 3.70 10.26 1.09
CA CYS A 87 2.45 10.97 0.83
C CYS A 87 1.87 10.63 -0.54
N LYS A 88 2.71 10.56 -1.56
CA LYS A 88 2.28 10.22 -2.92
C LYS A 88 1.76 8.78 -3.02
N LEU A 89 2.42 7.85 -2.37
CA LEU A 89 1.95 6.46 -2.31
C LEU A 89 0.60 6.36 -1.58
N ASN A 90 0.44 7.06 -0.46
CA ASN A 90 -0.83 7.15 0.26
C ASN A 90 -1.94 7.77 -0.60
N GLU A 91 -1.62 8.79 -1.41
CA GLU A 91 -2.57 9.39 -2.35
C GLU A 91 -3.17 8.35 -3.30
N TYR A 92 -2.35 7.46 -3.85
CA TYR A 92 -2.86 6.38 -4.71
C TYR A 92 -3.74 5.38 -3.96
N ILE A 93 -3.34 4.99 -2.74
CA ILE A 93 -4.04 3.95 -1.97
C ILE A 93 -5.37 4.47 -1.43
N ALA A 94 -5.39 5.68 -0.86
CA ALA A 94 -6.51 6.21 -0.09
C ALA A 94 -7.46 7.10 -0.90
N ARG A 95 -7.13 7.39 -2.15
CA ARG A 95 -7.91 8.26 -3.04
C ARG A 95 -9.36 7.79 -3.16
N ASN A 96 -10.29 8.70 -2.93
CA ASN A 96 -11.74 8.46 -2.96
C ASN A 96 -12.27 7.47 -1.90
N GLU A 97 -11.45 7.04 -0.96
CA GLU A 97 -11.85 6.14 0.13
C GLU A 97 -11.70 6.77 1.51
N ALA A 98 -10.71 7.66 1.69
CA ALA A 98 -10.52 8.41 2.92
C ALA A 98 -11.08 9.83 2.79
N LEU A 99 -11.32 10.48 3.91
CA LEU A 99 -11.72 11.89 3.94
C LEU A 99 -10.63 12.81 3.36
N GLU A 100 -9.38 12.47 3.65
CA GLU A 100 -8.19 13.16 3.16
C GLU A 100 -7.16 12.11 2.74
N TRP A 101 -6.38 12.41 1.72
CA TRP A 101 -5.31 11.53 1.22
C TRP A 101 -4.10 12.33 0.73
N GLY A 102 -2.96 11.66 0.67
CA GLY A 102 -1.71 12.28 0.21
C GLY A 102 -1.11 13.30 1.18
N LYS A 103 -1.61 13.40 2.39
CA LYS A 103 -1.15 14.30 3.44
C LYS A 103 -1.38 13.71 4.82
N LEU A 104 -0.77 14.28 5.83
CA LEU A 104 -1.07 13.92 7.21
C LEU A 104 -2.50 14.35 7.58
N ARG A 105 -3.20 13.49 8.31
CA ARG A 105 -4.52 13.82 8.82
C ARG A 105 -4.46 14.98 9.81
N THR A 106 -5.51 15.79 9.84
CA THR A 106 -5.66 16.90 10.77
C THR A 106 -6.69 16.61 11.87
N GLY A 107 -7.46 15.53 11.71
CA GLY A 107 -8.51 15.12 12.65
C GLY A 107 -8.16 13.88 13.45
N ASN A 108 -8.90 13.65 14.52
CA ASN A 108 -8.81 12.44 15.31
C ASN A 108 -9.36 11.23 14.55
N VAL A 109 -8.80 10.05 14.82
CA VAL A 109 -9.30 8.76 14.34
C VAL A 109 -9.51 7.84 15.53
N GLY A 110 -10.45 6.91 15.41
CA GLY A 110 -10.68 5.85 16.38
C GLY A 110 -10.22 4.50 15.81
N ILE A 111 -9.88 3.60 16.71
CA ILE A 111 -9.58 2.20 16.37
C ILE A 111 -10.68 1.34 17.00
N SER A 112 -11.38 0.56 16.18
CA SER A 112 -12.45 -0.33 16.67
C SER A 112 -11.90 -1.33 17.68
N GLY A 113 -12.62 -1.51 18.79
CA GLY A 113 -12.25 -2.46 19.83
C GLY A 113 -11.27 -1.95 20.89
N THR A 114 -10.95 -0.65 20.88
CA THR A 114 -10.11 -0.01 21.89
C THR A 114 -10.54 1.43 22.14
N ASP A 115 -10.29 1.92 23.36
CA ASP A 115 -10.49 3.33 23.73
C ASP A 115 -9.26 4.21 23.37
N TYR A 116 -8.20 3.59 22.84
CA TYR A 116 -7.01 4.32 22.44
C TYR A 116 -7.28 5.23 21.25
N VAL A 117 -6.97 6.51 21.40
CA VAL A 117 -7.05 7.50 20.34
C VAL A 117 -5.63 7.88 19.92
N PRO A 118 -5.20 7.50 18.69
CA PRO A 118 -3.89 7.88 18.19
C PRO A 118 -3.75 9.42 18.12
N PRO A 119 -2.61 9.98 18.57
CA PRO A 119 -2.40 11.42 18.50
C PRO A 119 -2.41 11.91 17.05
N ILE A 120 -2.79 13.18 16.86
CA ILE A 120 -2.69 13.82 15.55
C ILE A 120 -1.20 13.91 15.18
N PRO A 121 -0.78 13.44 13.99
CA PRO A 121 0.62 13.43 13.62
C PRO A 121 1.16 14.85 13.39
N GLU A 122 2.35 15.11 13.90
CA GLU A 122 3.12 16.31 13.63
C GLU A 122 4.12 16.05 12.51
N LYS A 123 4.11 16.90 11.48
CA LYS A 123 4.90 16.69 10.26
C LYS A 123 6.39 16.48 10.52
N GLU A 124 7.00 17.33 11.34
CA GLU A 124 8.43 17.25 11.64
C GLU A 124 8.80 15.95 12.35
N GLN A 125 7.96 15.51 13.28
CA GLN A 125 8.17 14.27 14.02
C GLN A 125 8.02 13.04 13.10
N VAL A 126 7.05 13.07 12.18
CA VAL A 126 6.87 12.00 11.18
C VAL A 126 8.06 11.94 10.23
N ILE A 127 8.58 13.08 9.75
CA ILE A 127 9.75 13.14 8.88
C ILE A 127 10.98 12.56 9.59
N THR A 128 11.24 12.96 10.83
CA THR A 128 12.37 12.45 11.62
C THR A 128 12.28 10.93 11.79
N THR A 129 11.10 10.43 12.15
CA THR A 129 10.88 8.98 12.31
C THR A 129 11.08 8.24 10.99
N LEU A 130 10.60 8.78 9.88
CA LEU A 130 10.79 8.17 8.56
C LEU A 130 12.26 8.13 8.15
N GLU A 131 12.99 9.20 8.37
CA GLU A 131 14.44 9.28 8.09
C GLU A 131 15.21 8.24 8.92
N ASP A 132 14.87 8.07 10.20
CA ASP A 132 15.45 7.04 11.05
C ASP A 132 15.19 5.63 10.52
N ILE A 133 13.96 5.33 10.11
CA ILE A 133 13.59 4.04 9.52
C ILE A 133 14.34 3.77 8.23
N VAL A 134 14.43 4.75 7.34
CA VAL A 134 15.08 4.61 6.02
C VAL A 134 16.60 4.51 6.16
N SER A 135 17.20 5.17 7.16
CA SER A 135 18.65 5.12 7.43
C SER A 135 19.08 3.85 8.17
N ASP A 136 18.15 3.16 8.84
CA ASP A 136 18.42 1.90 9.51
C ASP A 136 18.70 0.81 8.48
N LYS A 137 19.97 0.57 8.24
CA LYS A 137 20.44 -0.47 7.31
C LYS A 137 20.54 -1.83 8.01
N GLY A 138 19.53 -2.18 8.78
CA GLY A 138 19.31 -3.45 9.46
C GLY A 138 20.49 -4.42 9.58
#